data_d38ce2e7fef3ef0572c5f12373722791
#
_entry.id   d38ce2e7fef3ef0572c5f12373722791
#
_cell.length_a   1.000
_cell.length_b   1.000
_cell.length_c   1.000
_cell.angle_alpha   90.00
_cell.angle_beta   90.00
_cell.angle_gamma   90.00
#
_symmetry.space_group_name_H-M   'P 1'
#
loop_
_entity.id
_entity.type
_entity.pdbx_description
1 polymer ?
#
loop_
_entity_poly.entity_id
_entity_poly.type
_entity_poly.pdbx_seq_one_letter_code
_entity_poly.pdbx_strand_id
1 'polypeptide(L)'
;MNIHKSYYETLYSRPVVALSGYCAKYDLPDSLYAYLAYGGTTGSAKDALAEGMLALATEKGLLQPGQTVIECSSGSFAVALAVACAHSRHPLMLCMPATVPLERQQMLTKFGAQIVLSNYVYGRRGVEQRAQEAVEQTGGYFLNYFDNDLNAEFHRRVTGPNIAKATGGALDAVVAGVGSGGTITGVGEYIKAWYPDVKVVAVEPYESQAIGGGYIGRHNIPGLGAGFVPENYNPYIVDAVMAVPSHTANVTAREVLETDAIPASPSAGAGSAPVDGGAPGSEAGGLCVCGAGFV
;
A
#
# COMPACT_ATOMS: atom_id res chain seq x y z
N MET A 1 0.10 -9.40 -31.47
CA MET A 1 -1.06 -9.10 -30.62
C MET A 1 -0.57 -9.00 -29.17
N ASN A 2 -0.91 -7.94 -28.46
CA ASN A 2 -0.56 -7.80 -27.05
C ASN A 2 -1.78 -8.20 -26.19
N ILE A 3 -1.99 -9.52 -26.08
CA ILE A 3 -3.11 -10.09 -25.34
C ILE A 3 -2.58 -10.66 -24.03
N HIS A 4 -3.05 -10.11 -22.91
CA HIS A 4 -2.72 -10.60 -21.59
C HIS A 4 -3.41 -11.94 -21.30
N LYS A 5 -2.71 -12.86 -20.64
CA LYS A 5 -3.23 -14.20 -20.29
C LYS A 5 -4.16 -14.14 -19.08
N SER A 6 -3.99 -13.14 -18.22
CA SER A 6 -4.85 -12.91 -17.06
C SER A 6 -5.06 -11.42 -16.82
N TYR A 7 -6.11 -11.08 -16.06
CA TYR A 7 -6.33 -9.71 -15.64
C TYR A 7 -5.20 -9.19 -14.74
N TYR A 8 -4.61 -10.05 -13.89
CA TYR A 8 -3.51 -9.67 -13.02
C TYR A 8 -2.25 -9.22 -13.77
N GLU A 9 -1.96 -9.76 -14.96
CA GLU A 9 -0.86 -9.26 -15.78
C GLU A 9 -1.00 -7.77 -16.11
N THR A 10 -2.23 -7.26 -16.21
CA THR A 10 -2.47 -5.84 -16.43
C THR A 10 -2.18 -4.97 -15.21
N LEU A 11 -2.09 -5.59 -14.02
CA LEU A 11 -1.83 -4.88 -12.77
C LEU A 11 -0.33 -4.64 -12.52
N TYR A 12 0.54 -5.36 -13.21
CA TYR A 12 1.99 -5.28 -13.02
C TYR A 12 2.67 -4.18 -13.85
N SER A 13 1.94 -3.51 -14.74
CA SER A 13 2.44 -2.37 -15.51
C SER A 13 1.43 -1.22 -15.39
N ARG A 14 1.67 -0.32 -14.45
CA ARG A 14 0.77 0.80 -14.17
C ARG A 14 1.33 2.11 -14.69
N PRO A 15 0.47 3.02 -15.15
CA PRO A 15 0.91 4.30 -15.66
C PRO A 15 1.45 5.20 -14.56
N VAL A 16 2.42 6.02 -14.94
CA VAL A 16 2.84 7.22 -14.22
C VAL A 16 2.27 8.41 -14.99
N VAL A 17 1.60 9.31 -14.30
CA VAL A 17 0.89 10.47 -14.88
C VAL A 17 1.37 11.74 -14.22
N ALA A 18 1.65 12.78 -15.02
CA ALA A 18 1.97 14.10 -14.50
C ALA A 18 0.71 14.75 -13.89
N LEU A 19 0.86 15.39 -12.73
CA LEU A 19 -0.18 16.18 -12.07
C LEU A 19 -0.10 17.63 -12.52
N SER A 20 -0.18 17.87 -13.84
CA SER A 20 0.05 19.19 -14.43
C SER A 20 -1.00 20.22 -14.01
N GLY A 21 -2.26 19.81 -13.85
CA GLY A 21 -3.33 20.68 -13.35
C GLY A 21 -3.12 21.09 -11.89
N TYR A 22 -2.69 20.15 -11.07
CA TYR A 22 -2.37 20.41 -9.66
C TYR A 22 -1.13 21.32 -9.54
N CYS A 23 -0.08 21.04 -10.32
CA CYS A 23 1.12 21.88 -10.36
C CYS A 23 0.78 23.32 -10.78
N ALA A 24 -0.02 23.51 -11.83
CA ALA A 24 -0.44 24.83 -12.30
C ALA A 24 -1.25 25.59 -11.23
N LYS A 25 -2.11 24.92 -10.48
CA LYS A 25 -2.91 25.52 -9.40
C LYS A 25 -2.04 26.14 -8.29
N TYR A 26 -0.90 25.52 -7.99
CA TYR A 26 -0.01 25.93 -6.91
C TYR A 26 1.27 26.61 -7.39
N ASP A 27 1.37 26.96 -8.67
CA ASP A 27 2.55 27.56 -9.30
C ASP A 27 3.83 26.73 -9.03
N LEU A 28 3.65 25.40 -9.06
CA LEU A 28 4.74 24.45 -8.93
C LEU A 28 5.36 24.13 -10.29
N PRO A 29 6.64 23.76 -10.37
CA PRO A 29 7.22 23.18 -11.57
C PRO A 29 6.38 21.96 -12.03
N ASP A 30 6.33 21.69 -13.32
CA ASP A 30 5.58 20.58 -13.92
C ASP A 30 6.33 19.24 -13.71
N SER A 31 6.59 18.90 -12.44
CA SER A 31 7.52 17.87 -11.99
C SER A 31 6.93 16.89 -10.97
N LEU A 32 5.62 16.99 -10.69
CA LEU A 32 4.94 16.08 -9.79
C LEU A 32 4.24 14.96 -10.59
N TYR A 33 4.60 13.71 -10.30
CA TYR A 33 4.06 12.54 -10.99
C TYR A 33 3.35 11.60 -10.02
N ALA A 34 2.23 11.01 -10.45
CA ALA A 34 1.51 9.99 -9.70
C ALA A 34 1.65 8.62 -10.36
N TYR A 35 2.14 7.63 -9.61
CA TYR A 35 2.04 6.22 -9.99
C TYR A 35 0.64 5.71 -9.67
N LEU A 36 -0.14 5.36 -10.69
CA LEU A 36 -1.54 4.96 -10.55
C LEU A 36 -1.65 3.46 -10.21
N ALA A 37 -1.45 3.10 -8.97
CA ALA A 37 -1.44 1.71 -8.51
C ALA A 37 -2.83 1.03 -8.48
N TYR A 38 -3.92 1.79 -8.61
CA TYR A 38 -5.29 1.29 -8.64
C TYR A 38 -5.71 0.77 -10.04
N GLY A 39 -6.96 0.28 -10.15
CA GLY A 39 -7.54 -0.21 -11.39
C GLY A 39 -7.57 -1.74 -11.48
N GLY A 40 -7.41 -2.42 -10.36
CA GLY A 40 -7.71 -3.84 -10.21
C GLY A 40 -9.18 -4.10 -9.87
N THR A 41 -9.50 -5.33 -9.54
CA THR A 41 -10.88 -5.81 -9.29
C THR A 41 -11.57 -5.07 -8.14
N THR A 42 -10.82 -4.69 -7.11
CA THR A 42 -11.36 -3.95 -5.96
C THR A 42 -11.15 -2.44 -6.06
N GLY A 43 -10.46 -1.98 -7.10
CA GLY A 43 -10.07 -0.57 -7.29
C GLY A 43 -8.95 -0.12 -6.34
N SER A 44 -8.36 -1.02 -5.59
CA SER A 44 -7.31 -0.70 -4.62
C SER A 44 -5.91 -0.97 -5.18
N ALA A 45 -4.93 -0.21 -4.73
CA ALA A 45 -3.51 -0.51 -4.93
C ALA A 45 -3.08 -1.87 -4.33
N LYS A 46 -3.92 -2.47 -3.50
CA LYS A 46 -3.65 -3.77 -2.86
C LYS A 46 -3.97 -4.95 -3.75
N ASP A 47 -4.67 -4.76 -4.88
CA ASP A 47 -5.03 -5.86 -5.80
C ASP A 47 -3.78 -6.55 -6.37
N ALA A 48 -2.84 -5.78 -6.93
CA ALA A 48 -1.60 -6.32 -7.45
C ALA A 48 -0.71 -6.93 -6.35
N LEU A 49 -0.67 -6.27 -5.18
CA LEU A 49 0.13 -6.74 -4.05
C LEU A 49 -0.38 -8.08 -3.51
N ALA A 50 -1.69 -8.23 -3.29
CA ALA A 50 -2.27 -9.45 -2.74
C ALA A 50 -1.99 -10.66 -3.64
N GLU A 51 -2.20 -10.51 -4.94
CA GLU A 51 -1.88 -11.56 -5.92
C GLU A 51 -0.38 -11.81 -5.97
N GLY A 52 0.45 -10.74 -6.02
CA GLY A 52 1.90 -10.86 -6.06
C GLY A 52 2.49 -11.55 -4.83
N MET A 53 1.97 -11.29 -3.63
CA MET A 53 2.40 -12.00 -2.42
C MET A 53 2.05 -13.49 -2.46
N LEU A 54 0.87 -13.87 -2.96
CA LEU A 54 0.50 -15.29 -3.14
C LEU A 54 1.39 -15.96 -4.18
N ALA A 55 1.65 -15.31 -5.32
CA ALA A 55 2.53 -15.81 -6.36
C ALA A 55 3.95 -16.02 -5.85
N LEU A 56 4.51 -15.04 -5.13
CA LEU A 56 5.85 -15.13 -4.52
C LEU A 56 5.91 -16.22 -3.44
N ALA A 57 4.87 -16.35 -2.61
CA ALA A 57 4.80 -17.42 -1.61
C ALA A 57 4.80 -18.81 -2.27
N THR A 58 4.08 -18.95 -3.37
CA THR A 58 4.05 -20.20 -4.17
C THR A 58 5.39 -20.45 -4.84
N GLU A 59 6.00 -19.43 -5.49
CA GLU A 59 7.33 -19.51 -6.12
C GLU A 59 8.39 -20.00 -5.12
N LYS A 60 8.33 -19.52 -3.88
CA LYS A 60 9.27 -19.91 -2.80
C LYS A 60 8.90 -21.21 -2.09
N GLY A 61 7.81 -21.87 -2.47
CA GLY A 61 7.36 -23.11 -1.85
C GLY A 61 6.78 -22.94 -0.43
N LEU A 62 6.49 -21.69 -0.02
CA LEU A 62 5.89 -21.37 1.28
C LEU A 62 4.38 -21.64 1.30
N LEU A 63 3.71 -21.46 0.16
CA LEU A 63 2.29 -21.71 -0.03
C LEU A 63 2.10 -22.88 -1.00
N GLN A 64 1.45 -23.94 -0.54
CA GLN A 64 1.17 -25.12 -1.35
C GLN A 64 -0.17 -24.98 -2.10
N PRO A 65 -0.34 -25.61 -3.27
CA PRO A 65 -1.61 -25.57 -4.01
C PRO A 65 -2.79 -26.01 -3.14
N GLY A 66 -3.84 -25.17 -3.08
CA GLY A 66 -5.04 -25.45 -2.29
C GLY A 66 -4.90 -25.29 -0.78
N GLN A 67 -3.70 -24.94 -0.27
CA GLN A 67 -3.51 -24.67 1.14
C GLN A 67 -4.31 -23.44 1.58
N THR A 68 -4.85 -23.47 2.79
CA THR A 68 -5.58 -22.33 3.38
C THR A 68 -4.62 -21.17 3.63
N VAL A 69 -4.98 -19.98 3.16
CA VAL A 69 -4.31 -18.72 3.49
C VAL A 69 -4.99 -18.12 4.71
N ILE A 70 -4.19 -17.66 5.66
CA ILE A 70 -4.66 -17.02 6.89
C ILE A 70 -4.07 -15.60 6.96
N GLU A 71 -4.91 -14.61 7.33
CA GLU A 71 -4.46 -13.22 7.39
C GLU A 71 -5.18 -12.43 8.49
N CYS A 72 -4.44 -11.49 9.11
CA CYS A 72 -4.93 -10.53 10.10
C CYS A 72 -5.28 -9.19 9.44
N SER A 73 -6.41 -9.13 8.74
CA SER A 73 -6.81 -7.89 8.05
C SER A 73 -8.31 -7.78 7.89
N SER A 74 -8.83 -6.55 7.90
CA SER A 74 -10.24 -6.22 7.60
C SER A 74 -10.37 -5.06 6.60
N GLY A 75 -9.25 -4.45 6.20
CA GLY A 75 -9.18 -3.28 5.31
C GLY A 75 -9.16 -3.66 3.82
N SER A 76 -8.67 -2.74 3.00
CA SER A 76 -8.59 -2.92 1.54
C SER A 76 -7.70 -4.12 1.15
N PHE A 77 -6.66 -4.43 1.93
CA PHE A 77 -5.85 -5.62 1.69
C PHE A 77 -6.66 -6.93 1.88
N ALA A 78 -7.51 -7.01 2.90
CA ALA A 78 -8.36 -8.19 3.09
C ALA A 78 -9.30 -8.44 1.91
N VAL A 79 -9.86 -7.35 1.33
CA VAL A 79 -10.74 -7.45 0.14
C VAL A 79 -9.96 -7.92 -1.08
N ALA A 80 -8.80 -7.32 -1.33
CA ALA A 80 -7.91 -7.70 -2.42
C ALA A 80 -7.44 -9.16 -2.28
N LEU A 81 -7.07 -9.57 -1.07
CA LEU A 81 -6.65 -10.94 -0.78
C LEU A 81 -7.79 -11.95 -0.97
N ALA A 82 -9.01 -11.59 -0.59
CA ALA A 82 -10.17 -12.48 -0.81
C ALA A 82 -10.40 -12.74 -2.31
N VAL A 83 -10.30 -11.71 -3.15
CA VAL A 83 -10.38 -11.85 -4.61
C VAL A 83 -9.21 -12.68 -5.16
N ALA A 84 -7.97 -12.40 -4.72
CA ALA A 84 -6.79 -13.13 -5.16
C ALA A 84 -6.84 -14.62 -4.75
N CYS A 85 -7.27 -14.93 -3.53
CA CYS A 85 -7.44 -16.31 -3.06
C CYS A 85 -8.54 -17.06 -3.83
N ALA A 86 -9.66 -16.39 -4.12
CA ALA A 86 -10.73 -16.97 -4.94
C ALA A 86 -10.22 -17.31 -6.36
N HIS A 87 -9.44 -16.43 -6.98
CA HIS A 87 -8.83 -16.66 -8.29
C HIS A 87 -7.83 -17.81 -8.28
N SER A 88 -6.93 -17.83 -7.30
CA SER A 88 -5.87 -18.84 -7.15
C SER A 88 -6.36 -20.14 -6.48
N ARG A 89 -7.66 -20.22 -6.11
CA ARG A 89 -8.32 -21.39 -5.50
C ARG A 89 -7.71 -21.78 -4.14
N HIS A 90 -7.30 -20.78 -3.35
CA HIS A 90 -6.91 -20.96 -1.96
C HIS A 90 -8.10 -20.66 -1.04
N PRO A 91 -8.48 -21.55 -0.11
CA PRO A 91 -9.36 -21.15 0.98
C PRO A 91 -8.73 -19.99 1.77
N LEU A 92 -9.55 -19.05 2.24
CA LEU A 92 -9.08 -17.88 2.99
C LEU A 92 -9.76 -17.80 4.35
N MET A 93 -8.97 -17.63 5.39
CA MET A 93 -9.40 -17.28 6.74
C MET A 93 -8.92 -15.88 7.12
N LEU A 94 -9.84 -15.00 7.46
CA LEU A 94 -9.54 -13.62 7.87
C LEU A 94 -9.82 -13.44 9.35
N CYS A 95 -8.78 -13.20 10.13
CA CYS A 95 -8.86 -12.90 11.54
C CYS A 95 -9.00 -11.39 11.75
N MET A 96 -10.03 -10.96 12.50
CA MET A 96 -10.31 -9.55 12.72
C MET A 96 -11.04 -9.29 14.03
N PRO A 97 -11.00 -8.05 14.58
CA PRO A 97 -11.78 -7.71 15.76
C PRO A 97 -13.28 -7.82 15.49
N ALA A 98 -14.05 -8.23 16.49
CA ALA A 98 -15.52 -8.29 16.42
C ALA A 98 -16.19 -6.92 16.22
N THR A 99 -15.43 -5.83 16.37
CA THR A 99 -15.89 -4.45 16.11
C THR A 99 -15.91 -4.05 14.64
N VAL A 100 -15.38 -4.89 13.76
CA VAL A 100 -15.46 -4.64 12.30
C VAL A 100 -16.93 -4.64 11.88
N PRO A 101 -17.42 -3.62 11.14
CA PRO A 101 -18.82 -3.53 10.73
C PRO A 101 -19.33 -4.79 10.03
N LEU A 102 -20.57 -5.18 10.32
CA LEU A 102 -21.17 -6.41 9.80
C LEU A 102 -21.20 -6.42 8.27
N GLU A 103 -21.45 -5.28 7.65
CA GLU A 103 -21.46 -5.13 6.18
C GLU A 103 -20.10 -5.51 5.58
N ARG A 104 -19.00 -5.13 6.26
CA ARG A 104 -17.65 -5.48 5.85
C ARG A 104 -17.40 -6.99 5.99
N GLN A 105 -17.82 -7.58 7.09
CA GLN A 105 -17.71 -9.03 7.29
C GLN A 105 -18.50 -9.80 6.22
N GLN A 106 -19.74 -9.38 5.95
CA GLN A 106 -20.60 -9.99 4.93
C GLN A 106 -20.01 -9.87 3.52
N MET A 107 -19.42 -8.71 3.20
CA MET A 107 -18.76 -8.50 1.91
C MET A 107 -17.60 -9.48 1.73
N LEU A 108 -16.72 -9.60 2.73
CA LEU A 108 -15.58 -10.53 2.70
C LEU A 108 -16.05 -12.00 2.59
N THR A 109 -17.11 -12.36 3.30
CA THR A 109 -17.71 -13.71 3.20
C THR A 109 -18.27 -13.97 1.79
N LYS A 110 -18.87 -12.96 1.13
CA LYS A 110 -19.35 -13.10 -0.27
C LYS A 110 -18.19 -13.34 -1.26
N PHE A 111 -16.99 -12.87 -0.95
CA PHE A 111 -15.77 -13.19 -1.72
C PHE A 111 -15.14 -14.54 -1.33
N GLY A 112 -15.79 -15.32 -0.46
CA GLY A 112 -15.36 -16.67 -0.10
C GLY A 112 -14.47 -16.76 1.15
N ALA A 113 -14.24 -15.64 1.87
CA ALA A 113 -13.46 -15.68 3.10
C ALA A 113 -14.26 -16.23 4.28
N GLN A 114 -13.64 -17.09 5.07
CA GLN A 114 -14.10 -17.46 6.40
C GLN A 114 -13.62 -16.40 7.40
N ILE A 115 -14.58 -15.85 8.17
CA ILE A 115 -14.27 -14.81 9.16
C ILE A 115 -14.04 -15.45 10.53
N VAL A 116 -12.92 -15.12 11.17
CA VAL A 116 -12.55 -15.52 12.53
C VAL A 116 -12.50 -14.27 13.40
N LEU A 117 -13.43 -14.14 14.34
CA LEU A 117 -13.54 -12.96 15.18
C LEU A 117 -12.70 -13.08 16.45
N SER A 118 -12.01 -11.99 16.79
CA SER A 118 -11.33 -11.81 18.08
C SER A 118 -12.08 -10.81 18.95
N ASN A 119 -12.06 -11.02 20.26
CA ASN A 119 -12.59 -10.03 21.18
C ASN A 119 -11.71 -8.77 21.15
N TYR A 120 -12.35 -7.61 20.94
CA TYR A 120 -11.68 -6.31 20.80
C TYR A 120 -10.83 -5.91 22.02
N VAL A 121 -11.14 -6.43 23.20
CA VAL A 121 -10.39 -6.17 24.45
C VAL A 121 -8.92 -6.58 24.32
N TYR A 122 -8.62 -7.59 23.54
CA TYR A 122 -7.26 -8.08 23.33
C TYR A 122 -6.50 -7.34 22.21
N GLY A 123 -7.16 -6.39 21.52
CA GLY A 123 -6.55 -5.59 20.47
C GLY A 123 -5.88 -6.43 19.37
N ARG A 124 -4.78 -5.94 18.82
CA ARG A 124 -4.00 -6.61 17.78
C ARG A 124 -3.54 -8.00 18.20
N ARG A 125 -3.04 -8.16 19.43
CA ARG A 125 -2.55 -9.45 19.94
C ARG A 125 -3.61 -10.54 19.92
N GLY A 126 -4.87 -10.19 20.24
CA GLY A 126 -5.96 -11.16 20.18
C GLY A 126 -6.30 -11.61 18.75
N VAL A 127 -6.11 -10.74 17.76
CA VAL A 127 -6.31 -11.10 16.35
C VAL A 127 -5.18 -12.02 15.88
N GLU A 128 -3.93 -11.71 16.22
CA GLU A 128 -2.76 -12.52 15.91
C GLU A 128 -2.83 -13.90 16.56
N GLN A 129 -3.30 -13.98 17.80
CA GLN A 129 -3.53 -15.25 18.48
C GLN A 129 -4.56 -16.10 17.71
N ARG A 130 -5.66 -15.51 17.23
CA ARG A 130 -6.66 -16.23 16.40
C ARG A 130 -6.07 -16.75 15.11
N ALA A 131 -5.16 -15.98 14.49
CA ALA A 131 -4.47 -16.44 13.28
C ALA A 131 -3.56 -17.63 13.59
N GLN A 132 -2.82 -17.59 14.69
CA GLN A 132 -1.97 -18.71 15.11
C GLN A 132 -2.78 -19.96 15.42
N GLU A 133 -3.90 -19.84 16.15
CA GLU A 133 -4.84 -20.95 16.39
C GLU A 133 -5.37 -21.55 15.08
N ALA A 134 -5.67 -20.68 14.08
CA ALA A 134 -6.12 -21.13 12.77
C ALA A 134 -5.01 -21.89 12.00
N VAL A 135 -3.75 -21.45 12.10
CA VAL A 135 -2.59 -22.18 11.55
C VAL A 135 -2.48 -23.58 12.16
N GLU A 136 -2.54 -23.67 13.48
CA GLU A 136 -2.43 -24.94 14.20
C GLU A 136 -3.55 -25.92 13.85
N GLN A 137 -4.78 -25.40 13.65
CA GLN A 137 -5.96 -26.22 13.33
C GLN A 137 -5.99 -26.69 11.87
N THR A 138 -5.49 -25.88 10.93
CA THR A 138 -5.67 -26.14 9.49
C THR A 138 -4.39 -26.51 8.75
N GLY A 139 -3.22 -26.31 9.35
CA GLY A 139 -1.94 -26.35 8.62
C GLY A 139 -1.82 -25.26 7.56
N GLY A 140 -2.61 -24.18 7.67
CA GLY A 140 -2.64 -23.08 6.72
C GLY A 140 -1.37 -22.21 6.73
N TYR A 141 -1.18 -21.43 5.68
CA TYR A 141 -0.11 -20.47 5.55
C TYR A 141 -0.55 -19.10 6.09
N PHE A 142 0.12 -18.62 7.15
CA PHE A 142 -0.10 -17.26 7.67
C PHE A 142 0.67 -16.26 6.79
N LEU A 143 -0.07 -15.47 5.99
CA LEU A 143 0.53 -14.52 5.05
C LEU A 143 1.18 -13.33 5.77
N ASN A 144 0.62 -12.91 6.92
CA ASN A 144 1.16 -11.89 7.82
C ASN A 144 1.60 -10.59 7.10
N TYR A 145 0.66 -9.91 6.50
CA TYR A 145 0.85 -8.73 5.64
C TYR A 145 1.75 -7.62 6.21
N PHE A 146 1.76 -7.43 7.54
CA PHE A 146 2.55 -6.40 8.22
C PHE A 146 3.98 -6.84 8.59
N ASP A 147 4.27 -8.13 8.47
CA ASP A 147 5.54 -8.73 8.85
C ASP A 147 5.85 -9.90 7.89
N ASN A 148 6.08 -9.55 6.64
CA ASN A 148 6.41 -10.52 5.61
C ASN A 148 7.17 -9.84 4.47
N ASP A 149 8.42 -10.22 4.27
CA ASP A 149 9.31 -9.69 3.23
C ASP A 149 8.73 -9.78 1.81
N LEU A 150 7.80 -10.69 1.55
CA LEU A 150 7.14 -10.81 0.25
C LEU A 150 6.38 -9.53 -0.14
N ASN A 151 5.96 -8.74 0.85
CA ASN A 151 5.34 -7.45 0.63
C ASN A 151 6.35 -6.47 0.01
N ALA A 152 7.49 -6.25 0.64
CA ALA A 152 8.55 -5.41 0.11
C ALA A 152 9.16 -5.99 -1.18
N GLU A 153 9.33 -7.30 -1.25
CA GLU A 153 9.86 -8.00 -2.43
C GLU A 153 8.98 -7.79 -3.67
N PHE A 154 7.65 -7.84 -3.54
CA PHE A 154 6.75 -7.50 -4.63
C PHE A 154 7.01 -6.09 -5.16
N HIS A 155 7.09 -5.11 -4.30
CA HIS A 155 7.33 -3.72 -4.70
C HIS A 155 8.73 -3.51 -5.29
N ARG A 156 9.74 -4.24 -4.79
CA ARG A 156 11.10 -4.24 -5.34
C ARG A 156 11.17 -4.84 -6.73
N ARG A 157 10.40 -5.92 -7.00
CA ARG A 157 10.38 -6.61 -8.30
C ARG A 157 9.46 -5.96 -9.33
N VAL A 158 8.42 -5.24 -8.90
CA VAL A 158 7.37 -4.74 -9.79
C VAL A 158 7.25 -3.22 -9.74
N THR A 159 6.94 -2.64 -8.60
CA THR A 159 6.59 -1.22 -8.49
C THR A 159 7.80 -0.31 -8.74
N GLY A 160 8.93 -0.59 -8.10
CA GLY A 160 10.17 0.19 -8.29
C GLY A 160 10.64 0.21 -9.73
N PRO A 161 10.79 -0.97 -10.39
CA PRO A 161 11.12 -1.04 -11.82
C PRO A 161 10.14 -0.29 -12.73
N ASN A 162 8.83 -0.36 -12.46
CA ASN A 162 7.83 0.35 -13.26
C ASN A 162 7.98 1.87 -13.16
N ILE A 163 8.19 2.39 -11.96
CA ILE A 163 8.43 3.82 -11.73
C ILE A 163 9.68 4.25 -12.46
N ALA A 164 10.80 3.58 -12.25
CA ALA A 164 12.08 3.90 -12.90
C ALA A 164 11.98 3.84 -14.43
N LYS A 165 11.32 2.82 -14.98
CA LYS A 165 11.10 2.70 -16.43
C LYS A 165 10.25 3.84 -16.98
N ALA A 166 9.18 4.22 -16.31
CA ALA A 166 8.25 5.25 -16.77
C ALA A 166 8.88 6.65 -16.74
N THR A 167 9.78 6.91 -15.78
CA THR A 167 10.45 8.20 -15.58
C THR A 167 11.84 8.26 -16.22
N GLY A 168 12.34 7.13 -16.76
CA GLY A 168 13.72 7.03 -17.22
C GLY A 168 14.77 7.18 -16.12
N GLY A 169 14.34 7.08 -14.85
CA GLY A 169 15.18 7.33 -13.67
C GLY A 169 15.42 8.82 -13.36
N ALA A 170 14.82 9.73 -14.13
CA ALA A 170 14.91 11.18 -13.93
C ALA A 170 13.96 11.63 -12.80
N LEU A 171 14.33 11.30 -11.57
CA LEU A 171 13.60 11.61 -10.35
C LEU A 171 14.52 12.27 -9.32
N ASP A 172 14.03 13.26 -8.60
CA ASP A 172 14.69 13.79 -7.40
C ASP A 172 14.29 13.02 -6.15
N ALA A 173 13.01 12.62 -6.09
CA ALA A 173 12.50 11.90 -4.94
C ALA A 173 11.37 10.92 -5.32
N VAL A 174 11.22 9.89 -4.49
CA VAL A 174 10.05 9.01 -4.46
C VAL A 174 9.39 9.19 -3.09
N VAL A 175 8.08 9.46 -3.11
CA VAL A 175 7.28 9.70 -1.91
C VAL A 175 6.24 8.60 -1.79
N ALA A 176 6.14 7.95 -0.64
CA ALA A 176 5.09 6.95 -0.39
C ALA A 176 4.56 7.00 1.03
N GLY A 177 3.23 6.86 1.15
CA GLY A 177 2.56 6.73 2.43
C GLY A 177 2.81 5.38 3.09
N VAL A 178 3.06 5.37 4.41
CA VAL A 178 3.38 4.18 5.18
C VAL A 178 2.15 3.61 5.89
N GLY A 179 1.68 2.47 5.39
CA GLY A 179 0.71 1.61 6.06
C GLY A 179 1.41 0.36 6.60
N SER A 180 1.65 -0.64 5.74
CA SER A 180 2.42 -1.84 6.09
C SER A 180 3.94 -1.68 5.93
N GLY A 181 4.40 -0.57 5.39
CA GLY A 181 5.82 -0.34 5.11
C GLY A 181 6.35 -0.93 3.80
N GLY A 182 5.70 -1.95 3.24
CA GLY A 182 6.23 -2.70 2.10
C GLY A 182 6.47 -1.87 0.84
N THR A 183 5.58 -0.91 0.52
CA THR A 183 5.74 -0.06 -0.68
C THR A 183 6.99 0.80 -0.59
N ILE A 184 7.12 1.58 0.50
CA ILE A 184 8.28 2.49 0.66
C ILE A 184 9.58 1.70 0.74
N THR A 185 9.56 0.55 1.42
CA THR A 185 10.72 -0.33 1.54
C THR A 185 11.11 -0.91 0.19
N GLY A 186 10.21 -1.62 -0.49
CA GLY A 186 10.55 -2.30 -1.74
C GLY A 186 10.90 -1.34 -2.87
N VAL A 187 10.16 -0.23 -3.02
CA VAL A 187 10.48 0.82 -4.00
C VAL A 187 11.79 1.51 -3.61
N GLY A 188 11.93 1.91 -2.35
CA GLY A 188 13.13 2.60 -1.87
C GLY A 188 14.41 1.78 -2.02
N GLU A 189 14.36 0.48 -1.69
CA GLU A 189 15.52 -0.41 -1.90
C GLU A 189 15.89 -0.53 -3.37
N TYR A 190 14.89 -0.66 -4.27
CA TYR A 190 15.16 -0.68 -5.71
C TYR A 190 15.76 0.65 -6.17
N ILE A 191 15.17 1.77 -5.79
CA ILE A 191 15.62 3.12 -6.18
C ILE A 191 17.04 3.38 -5.65
N LYS A 192 17.30 3.12 -4.37
CA LYS A 192 18.66 3.32 -3.81
C LYS A 192 19.73 2.44 -4.45
N ALA A 193 19.35 1.24 -4.93
CA ALA A 193 20.30 0.35 -5.61
C ALA A 193 20.69 0.85 -7.01
N TRP A 194 19.78 1.49 -7.75
CA TRP A 194 20.01 1.88 -9.14
C TRP A 194 20.14 3.40 -9.34
N TYR A 195 19.60 4.21 -8.43
CA TYR A 195 19.55 5.66 -8.48
C TYR A 195 19.82 6.23 -7.09
N PRO A 196 21.06 6.12 -6.57
CA PRO A 196 21.39 6.38 -5.16
C PRO A 196 21.14 7.82 -4.72
N ASP A 197 21.16 8.76 -5.66
CA ASP A 197 20.95 10.19 -5.40
C ASP A 197 19.47 10.55 -5.20
N VAL A 198 18.56 9.71 -5.70
CA VAL A 198 17.10 9.91 -5.55
C VAL A 198 16.70 9.77 -4.08
N LYS A 199 15.98 10.75 -3.56
CA LYS A 199 15.49 10.74 -2.18
C LYS A 199 14.30 9.81 -2.01
N VAL A 200 14.23 9.12 -0.88
CA VAL A 200 13.11 8.27 -0.48
C VAL A 200 12.43 8.92 0.71
N VAL A 201 11.18 9.36 0.52
CA VAL A 201 10.42 10.11 1.51
C VAL A 201 9.21 9.28 1.96
N ALA A 202 9.17 8.96 3.24
CA ALA A 202 8.04 8.28 3.87
C ALA A 202 7.00 9.30 4.35
N VAL A 203 5.72 8.99 4.17
CA VAL A 203 4.62 9.85 4.65
C VAL A 203 3.78 9.10 5.68
N GLU A 204 3.50 9.76 6.79
CA GLU A 204 2.59 9.27 7.83
C GLU A 204 1.57 10.34 8.24
N PRO A 205 0.45 9.97 8.91
CA PRO A 205 -0.50 10.96 9.42
C PRO A 205 0.14 11.81 10.53
N TYR A 206 -0.04 13.13 10.48
CA TYR A 206 0.39 14.03 11.56
C TYR A 206 -0.20 13.65 12.93
N GLU A 207 -1.44 13.14 12.93
CA GLU A 207 -2.13 12.69 14.13
C GLU A 207 -1.63 11.33 14.67
N SER A 208 -0.76 10.62 13.90
CA SER A 208 -0.27 9.28 14.28
C SER A 208 1.12 9.00 13.69
N GLN A 209 2.15 9.50 14.36
CA GLN A 209 3.54 9.54 13.91
C GLN A 209 4.36 8.39 14.48
N ALA A 210 3.99 7.16 14.15
CA ALA A 210 4.65 5.97 14.68
C ALA A 210 6.09 5.79 14.17
N ILE A 211 6.35 6.12 12.88
CA ILE A 211 7.69 5.97 12.28
C ILE A 211 8.59 7.19 12.51
N GLY A 212 8.01 8.38 12.66
CA GLY A 212 8.73 9.60 13.02
C GLY A 212 9.01 9.77 14.51
N GLY A 213 8.53 8.85 15.35
CA GLY A 213 8.75 8.87 16.80
C GLY A 213 7.90 9.89 17.56
N GLY A 214 6.81 10.37 16.96
CA GLY A 214 5.87 11.30 17.57
C GLY A 214 4.69 10.61 18.27
N TYR A 215 3.63 11.39 18.46
CA TYR A 215 2.39 10.91 19.10
C TYR A 215 1.64 9.92 18.22
N ILE A 216 1.03 8.90 18.83
CA ILE A 216 0.17 7.93 18.15
C ILE A 216 -1.28 8.19 18.55
N GLY A 217 -2.09 8.63 17.57
CA GLY A 217 -3.49 8.99 17.79
C GLY A 217 -4.40 8.51 16.66
N ARG A 218 -5.66 8.96 16.71
CA ARG A 218 -6.65 8.67 15.66
C ARG A 218 -6.50 9.65 14.51
N HIS A 219 -6.58 9.17 13.30
CA HIS A 219 -6.51 9.96 12.07
C HIS A 219 -7.56 9.49 11.04
N ASN A 220 -7.75 10.28 9.98
CA ASN A 220 -8.71 10.01 8.91
C ASN A 220 -8.00 9.85 7.54
N ILE A 221 -6.89 9.12 7.51
CA ILE A 221 -6.18 8.71 6.29
C ILE A 221 -6.17 7.18 6.23
N PRO A 222 -7.25 6.54 5.74
CA PRO A 222 -7.31 5.08 5.66
C PRO A 222 -6.14 4.50 4.87
N GLY A 223 -5.52 3.44 5.41
CA GLY A 223 -4.40 2.74 4.77
C GLY A 223 -3.01 3.25 5.14
N LEU A 224 -2.89 4.37 5.86
CA LEU A 224 -1.64 4.84 6.48
C LEU A 224 -1.71 4.73 7.99
N GLY A 225 -0.58 4.94 8.67
CA GLY A 225 -0.52 5.10 10.12
C GLY A 225 -1.12 3.94 10.90
N ALA A 226 -0.50 2.76 10.84
CA ALA A 226 -0.98 1.55 11.51
C ALA A 226 -1.04 1.65 13.05
N GLY A 227 -0.51 2.73 13.64
CA GLY A 227 -0.40 2.93 15.09
C GLY A 227 0.79 2.19 15.72
N PHE A 228 1.66 1.64 14.90
CA PHE A 228 2.92 1.00 15.29
C PHE A 228 3.88 1.05 14.10
N VAL A 229 5.18 0.80 14.34
CA VAL A 229 6.17 0.65 13.26
C VAL A 229 6.03 -0.76 12.67
N PRO A 230 5.66 -0.91 11.37
CA PRO A 230 5.55 -2.23 10.75
C PRO A 230 6.92 -2.88 10.58
N GLU A 231 7.02 -4.21 10.74
CA GLU A 231 8.27 -4.96 10.55
C GLU A 231 8.78 -4.86 9.09
N ASN A 232 7.89 -4.71 8.12
CA ASN A 232 8.28 -4.48 6.72
C ASN A 232 8.91 -3.11 6.46
N TYR A 233 8.89 -2.18 7.42
CA TYR A 233 9.44 -0.85 7.23
C TYR A 233 10.96 -0.84 7.45
N ASN A 234 11.71 -0.54 6.38
CA ASN A 234 13.16 -0.39 6.44
C ASN A 234 13.54 1.08 6.61
N PRO A 235 13.90 1.55 7.81
CA PRO A 235 14.27 2.94 8.03
C PRO A 235 15.57 3.36 7.36
N TYR A 236 16.44 2.41 7.00
CA TYR A 236 17.78 2.70 6.48
C TYR A 236 17.79 3.21 5.04
N ILE A 237 16.69 2.99 4.28
CA ILE A 237 16.57 3.49 2.91
C ILE A 237 15.75 4.79 2.84
N VAL A 238 15.18 5.25 3.95
CA VAL A 238 14.34 6.44 4.02
C VAL A 238 15.19 7.65 4.39
N ASP A 239 15.20 8.66 3.51
CA ASP A 239 15.95 9.90 3.72
C ASP A 239 15.19 10.90 4.61
N ALA A 240 13.84 10.88 4.55
CA ALA A 240 13.00 11.77 5.35
C ALA A 240 11.65 11.14 5.66
N VAL A 241 11.06 11.54 6.79
CA VAL A 241 9.68 11.20 7.18
C VAL A 241 8.88 12.50 7.25
N MET A 242 7.74 12.54 6.56
CA MET A 242 6.84 13.69 6.53
C MET A 242 5.52 13.34 7.18
N ALA A 243 5.09 14.20 8.12
CA ALA A 243 3.81 14.04 8.79
C ALA A 243 2.76 14.96 8.14
N VAL A 244 1.69 14.38 7.58
CA VAL A 244 0.64 15.12 6.85
C VAL A 244 -0.68 15.07 7.63
N PRO A 245 -1.30 16.23 7.93
CA PRO A 245 -2.60 16.27 8.60
C PRO A 245 -3.70 15.60 7.78
N SER A 246 -4.61 14.89 8.44
CA SER A 246 -5.76 14.23 7.79
C SER A 246 -6.59 15.18 6.93
N HIS A 247 -6.79 16.42 7.40
CA HIS A 247 -7.52 17.44 6.64
C HIS A 247 -6.79 17.75 5.32
N THR A 248 -5.49 18.03 5.37
CA THR A 248 -4.68 18.32 4.19
C THR A 248 -4.71 17.17 3.20
N ALA A 249 -4.52 15.94 3.66
CA ALA A 249 -4.58 14.75 2.81
C ALA A 249 -5.92 14.60 2.06
N ASN A 250 -7.04 14.87 2.74
CA ASN A 250 -8.39 14.79 2.15
C ASN A 250 -8.65 15.93 1.15
N VAL A 251 -8.18 17.15 1.45
CA VAL A 251 -8.30 18.31 0.55
C VAL A 251 -7.48 18.06 -0.72
N THR A 252 -6.21 17.68 -0.57
CA THR A 252 -5.33 17.38 -1.71
C THR A 252 -5.90 16.27 -2.60
N ALA A 253 -6.45 15.19 -2.02
CA ALA A 253 -7.06 14.12 -2.79
C ALA A 253 -8.22 14.64 -3.67
N ARG A 254 -9.05 15.55 -3.15
CA ARG A 254 -10.13 16.18 -3.91
C ARG A 254 -9.59 17.10 -5.00
N GLU A 255 -8.59 17.89 -4.69
CA GLU A 255 -7.98 18.81 -5.64
C GLU A 255 -7.34 18.08 -6.82
N VAL A 256 -6.62 16.99 -6.59
CA VAL A 256 -6.05 16.15 -7.66
C VAL A 256 -7.17 15.57 -8.55
N LEU A 257 -8.33 15.21 -7.99
CA LEU A 257 -9.47 14.80 -8.78
C LEU A 257 -10.01 15.96 -9.64
N GLU A 258 -10.11 17.17 -9.08
CA GLU A 258 -10.66 18.36 -9.75
C GLU A 258 -9.72 18.88 -10.84
N THR A 259 -8.40 18.84 -10.61
CA THR A 259 -7.40 19.42 -11.52
C THR A 259 -6.94 18.45 -12.61
N ASP A 260 -6.77 17.18 -12.29
CA ASP A 260 -6.14 16.18 -13.15
C ASP A 260 -7.05 14.98 -13.47
N ALA A 261 -8.30 14.99 -13.00
CA ALA A 261 -9.29 13.93 -13.15
C ALA A 261 -8.79 12.55 -12.63
N ILE A 262 -7.85 12.56 -11.68
CA ILE A 262 -7.31 11.35 -11.05
C ILE A 262 -8.05 11.11 -9.74
N PRO A 263 -8.78 10.00 -9.61
CA PRO A 263 -9.49 9.67 -8.39
C PRO A 263 -8.48 9.23 -7.31
N ALA A 264 -8.08 10.19 -6.47
CA ALA A 264 -7.13 10.00 -5.41
C ALA A 264 -7.84 9.67 -4.08
N SER A 265 -7.33 8.67 -3.35
CA SER A 265 -7.73 8.43 -1.97
C SER A 265 -7.03 9.41 -1.01
N PRO A 266 -7.48 9.55 0.24
CA PRO A 266 -6.77 10.35 1.25
C PRO A 266 -5.30 9.95 1.42
N SER A 267 -4.96 8.66 1.29
CA SER A 267 -3.57 8.20 1.35
C SER A 267 -2.73 8.65 0.14
N ALA A 268 -3.34 8.75 -1.05
CA ALA A 268 -2.68 9.34 -2.21
C ALA A 268 -2.54 10.86 -2.04
N GLY A 269 -3.60 11.54 -1.55
CA GLY A 269 -3.54 12.96 -1.24
C GLY A 269 -2.46 13.31 -0.21
N ALA A 270 -2.24 12.45 0.79
CA ALA A 270 -1.14 12.64 1.74
C ALA A 270 0.24 12.63 1.05
N GLY A 271 0.43 11.74 0.08
CA GLY A 271 1.67 11.68 -0.71
C GLY A 271 1.88 12.86 -1.67
N SER A 272 0.80 13.53 -2.08
CA SER A 272 0.84 14.67 -3.00
C SER A 272 0.71 16.02 -2.29
N ALA A 273 0.52 16.03 -0.96
CA ALA A 273 0.25 17.23 -0.20
C ALA A 273 1.45 18.20 -0.20
N PRO A 274 1.23 19.52 -0.39
CA PRO A 274 2.25 20.50 -0.13
C PRO A 274 2.53 20.51 1.39
N VAL A 275 3.79 20.45 1.76
CA VAL A 275 4.22 20.56 3.16
C VAL A 275 4.92 21.90 3.34
N ASP A 276 4.47 22.64 4.35
CA ASP A 276 5.12 23.88 4.75
C ASP A 276 6.55 23.57 5.18
N GLY A 277 7.53 24.00 4.37
CA GLY A 277 8.96 23.75 4.64
C GLY A 277 9.80 23.42 3.40
N GLY A 278 9.22 23.55 2.23
CA GLY A 278 9.91 23.30 0.95
C GLY A 278 9.82 21.84 0.53
N ALA A 279 9.20 21.60 -0.63
CA ALA A 279 9.33 20.31 -1.29
C ALA A 279 10.83 19.99 -1.43
N PRO A 280 11.29 18.77 -1.11
CA PRO A 280 12.65 18.39 -1.42
C PRO A 280 12.76 18.35 -2.96
N GLY A 281 13.54 19.28 -3.54
CA GLY A 281 13.83 19.31 -4.96
C GLY A 281 13.16 20.43 -5.74
N SER A 282 13.62 21.68 -5.55
CA SER A 282 13.21 22.83 -6.38
C SER A 282 14.09 23.04 -7.62
N GLU A 283 14.95 22.09 -7.96
CA GLU A 283 15.78 22.16 -9.17
C GLU A 283 15.50 20.96 -10.08
N ALA A 284 14.69 21.23 -11.10
CA ALA A 284 14.55 20.48 -12.39
C ALA A 284 14.54 18.93 -12.37
N GLY A 285 13.88 18.28 -11.43
CA GLY A 285 13.68 16.84 -11.41
C GLY A 285 12.27 16.45 -10.97
N GLY A 286 11.84 15.26 -11.35
CA GLY A 286 10.47 14.79 -11.10
C GLY A 286 10.30 14.15 -9.72
N LEU A 287 9.26 14.55 -8.98
CA LEU A 287 8.82 13.88 -7.77
C LEU A 287 7.79 12.79 -8.11
N CYS A 288 8.08 11.53 -7.83
CA CYS A 288 7.11 10.45 -8.04
C CYS A 288 6.37 10.11 -6.75
N VAL A 289 5.06 10.27 -6.77
CA VAL A 289 4.20 9.90 -5.65
C VAL A 289 3.62 8.50 -5.89
N CYS A 290 4.01 7.54 -5.07
CA CYS A 290 3.37 6.23 -5.03
C CYS A 290 2.09 6.32 -4.21
N GLY A 291 0.99 6.62 -4.84
CA GLY A 291 -0.30 6.81 -4.19
C GLY A 291 -1.25 5.64 -4.37
N ALA A 292 -1.94 5.30 -3.29
CA ALA A 292 -2.97 4.28 -3.27
C ALA A 292 -4.23 4.73 -4.01
N GLY A 293 -4.90 3.80 -4.67
CA GLY A 293 -6.16 4.00 -5.34
C GLY A 293 -7.37 4.19 -4.43
N PHE A 294 -8.54 4.03 -5.01
CA PHE A 294 -9.86 4.13 -4.36
C PHE A 294 -10.01 3.28 -3.09
N VAL A 295 -10.83 3.77 -2.19
CA VAL A 295 -11.53 2.98 -1.18
C VAL A 295 -12.99 2.87 -1.56
#